data_ba8bc9373d9798280cfd441eaff71023
#
_entry.id   ba8bc9373d9798280cfd441eaff71023
#
_cell.length_a   1.000
_cell.length_b   1.000
_cell.length_c   1.000
_cell.angle_alpha   90.00
_cell.angle_beta   90.00
_cell.angle_gamma   90.00
#
_symmetry.space_group_name_H-M   'P 1'
#
loop_
_entity.id
_entity.type
_entity.pdbx_description
1 polymer ?
#
loop_
_entity_poly.entity_id
_entity_poly.type
_entity_poly.pdbx_seq_one_letter_code
_entity_poly.pdbx_strand_id
1 'polypeptide(L)'
;IIAHVDHGKTTLVDEMLKQSCIYRENQTVVDRVMDSGDLERERGITILAKNTAVHYKGTKINIVDTPGHADFGGEVERILKMVNGVILLVDAAEGPMPQTRFVLQKALELGHKVIVVINKIDRLDARIEEVMDEILELLLDLNATEEQFDSPTLFCSARQGVASYGPTEPGVNLDPLFKTIVDYIPAPTGDPEAPLQMLVSSIDYNDYVGRIGIGRIERGTIRQNQEVSICDYHDPEHSAKGKVVALYEFDGLGKKPITEASAGEIVAFSGMADITIGRTVCAPELPEPLPFVKISDPTIEMTFSVNDSPFAGREGKYVTSRNLRDRLNRELLKDVSLHVTEQGTDAFNVAGRGEMHLSILIETMRREGYELQVSPPHVLTHEENGKVMEPMERVVIDVPEIYQGNVM
;
A
#
# COMPACT_ATOMS: atom_id res chain seq x y z
N ILE A 1 2.12 8.44 0.28
CA ILE A 1 1.25 9.43 0.95
C ILE A 1 0.51 8.74 2.07
N ILE A 2 0.57 9.30 3.28
CA ILE A 2 -0.09 8.81 4.50
C ILE A 2 -1.29 9.72 4.79
N ALA A 3 -2.46 9.14 5.01
CA ALA A 3 -3.66 9.89 5.39
C ALA A 3 -4.66 8.99 6.08
N HIS A 4 -5.52 9.58 6.91
CA HIS A 4 -6.75 8.91 7.33
C HIS A 4 -7.74 8.79 6.17
N VAL A 5 -8.71 7.91 6.32
CA VAL A 5 -9.83 7.75 5.37
C VAL A 5 -10.52 9.11 5.18
N ASP A 6 -10.89 9.43 3.98
CA ASP A 6 -11.57 10.69 3.58
C ASP A 6 -10.77 11.99 3.76
N HIS A 7 -9.51 12.00 4.23
CA HIS A 7 -8.68 13.20 4.29
C HIS A 7 -8.30 13.77 2.92
N GLY A 8 -8.65 13.08 1.82
CA GLY A 8 -8.48 13.56 0.45
C GLY A 8 -7.21 13.08 -0.24
N LYS A 9 -6.63 11.95 0.20
CA LYS A 9 -5.42 11.34 -0.36
C LYS A 9 -5.54 11.10 -1.86
N THR A 10 -6.56 10.36 -2.30
CA THR A 10 -6.80 10.05 -3.71
C THR A 10 -7.02 11.32 -4.54
N THR A 11 -7.77 12.28 -4.01
CA THR A 11 -8.00 13.57 -4.67
C THR A 11 -6.71 14.36 -4.88
N LEU A 12 -5.81 14.35 -3.88
CA LEU A 12 -4.51 15.00 -4.01
C LEU A 12 -3.65 14.34 -5.08
N VAL A 13 -3.58 13.01 -5.10
CA VAL A 13 -2.82 12.26 -6.11
C VAL A 13 -3.37 12.51 -7.52
N ASP A 14 -4.70 12.50 -7.68
CA ASP A 14 -5.34 12.81 -8.96
C ASP A 14 -4.96 14.22 -9.47
N GLU A 15 -4.97 15.22 -8.59
CA GLU A 15 -4.56 16.57 -8.95
C GLU A 15 -3.05 16.69 -9.24
N MET A 16 -2.21 15.97 -8.51
CA MET A 16 -0.79 15.88 -8.82
C MET A 16 -0.56 15.29 -10.22
N LEU A 17 -1.29 14.23 -10.59
CA LEU A 17 -1.23 13.62 -11.92
C LEU A 17 -1.71 14.59 -13.01
N LYS A 18 -2.82 15.31 -12.78
CA LYS A 18 -3.34 16.30 -13.74
C LYS A 18 -2.34 17.43 -13.98
N GLN A 19 -1.76 17.98 -12.92
CA GLN A 19 -0.86 19.15 -13.01
C GLN A 19 0.56 18.81 -13.47
N SER A 20 0.97 17.53 -13.39
CA SER A 20 2.26 17.08 -13.92
C SER A 20 2.27 16.87 -15.44
N CYS A 21 1.24 17.26 -16.16
CA CYS A 21 1.11 17.17 -17.63
C CYS A 21 1.16 15.73 -18.20
N ILE A 22 0.86 14.71 -17.41
CA ILE A 22 0.80 13.31 -17.88
C ILE A 22 -0.42 13.11 -18.79
N TYR A 23 -1.50 13.85 -18.56
CA TYR A 23 -2.68 13.79 -19.40
C TYR A 23 -2.59 14.72 -20.60
N ARG A 24 -2.99 14.22 -21.77
CA ARG A 24 -3.15 15.07 -22.96
C ARG A 24 -4.33 16.03 -22.75
N GLU A 25 -4.24 17.26 -23.25
CA GLU A 25 -5.23 18.34 -23.10
C GLU A 25 -6.69 17.96 -23.42
N ASN A 26 -6.93 16.86 -24.15
CA ASN A 26 -8.27 16.39 -24.55
C ASN A 26 -8.70 15.09 -23.87
N GLN A 27 -8.01 14.64 -22.83
CA GLN A 27 -8.37 13.41 -22.12
C GLN A 27 -9.30 13.74 -20.96
N THR A 28 -10.56 13.34 -21.03
CA THR A 28 -11.50 13.39 -19.90
C THR A 28 -11.01 12.44 -18.81
N VAL A 29 -10.51 13.00 -17.72
CA VAL A 29 -10.06 12.25 -16.55
C VAL A 29 -11.28 11.97 -15.69
N VAL A 30 -11.54 10.70 -15.42
CA VAL A 30 -12.56 10.28 -14.45
C VAL A 30 -12.02 10.60 -13.06
N ASP A 31 -12.81 11.20 -12.18
CA ASP A 31 -12.43 11.45 -10.80
C ASP A 31 -12.13 10.15 -10.06
N ARG A 32 -11.17 10.18 -9.13
CA ARG A 32 -10.66 9.04 -8.36
C ARG A 32 -10.02 7.96 -9.24
N VAL A 33 -9.13 8.39 -10.10
CA VAL A 33 -8.44 7.49 -11.04
C VAL A 33 -7.59 6.44 -10.33
N MET A 34 -7.05 6.76 -9.15
CA MET A 34 -6.29 5.81 -8.33
C MET A 34 -7.18 4.74 -7.68
N ASP A 35 -8.41 5.06 -7.29
CA ASP A 35 -9.36 4.08 -6.74
C ASP A 35 -10.05 3.34 -7.88
N SER A 36 -9.32 2.45 -8.56
CA SER A 36 -9.82 1.72 -9.74
C SER A 36 -10.79 0.59 -9.38
N GLY A 37 -10.81 0.14 -8.12
CA GLY A 37 -11.73 -0.89 -7.63
C GLY A 37 -13.11 -0.31 -7.28
N ASP A 38 -14.19 -0.99 -7.71
CA ASP A 38 -15.55 -0.56 -7.34
C ASP A 38 -15.76 -0.53 -5.82
N LEU A 39 -15.15 -1.47 -5.09
CA LEU A 39 -15.19 -1.53 -3.62
C LEU A 39 -14.42 -0.38 -2.96
N GLU A 40 -13.28 0.03 -3.52
CA GLU A 40 -12.52 1.18 -3.05
C GLU A 40 -13.34 2.46 -3.20
N ARG A 41 -14.00 2.62 -4.36
CA ARG A 41 -14.87 3.79 -4.64
C ARG A 41 -16.08 3.85 -3.72
N GLU A 42 -16.74 2.72 -3.48
CA GLU A 42 -17.94 2.65 -2.63
C GLU A 42 -17.62 2.86 -1.16
N ARG A 43 -16.53 2.29 -0.69
CA ARG A 43 -16.10 2.38 0.71
C ARG A 43 -15.28 3.63 1.01
N GLY A 44 -14.80 4.34 -0.01
CA GLY A 44 -13.94 5.52 0.13
C GLY A 44 -12.54 5.20 0.67
N ILE A 45 -12.11 3.94 0.67
CA ILE A 45 -10.82 3.50 1.24
C ILE A 45 -9.90 2.93 0.15
N THR A 46 -8.60 3.16 0.28
CA THR A 46 -7.59 2.45 -0.49
C THR A 46 -7.38 1.06 0.12
N ILE A 47 -7.60 0.02 -0.66
CA ILE A 47 -7.44 -1.37 -0.24
C ILE A 47 -6.03 -1.87 -0.60
N LEU A 48 -5.60 -1.62 -1.84
CA LEU A 48 -4.29 -2.03 -2.34
C LEU A 48 -3.42 -0.81 -2.61
N ALA A 49 -2.15 -0.91 -2.23
CA ALA A 49 -1.16 0.09 -2.57
C ALA A 49 -0.99 0.21 -4.08
N LYS A 50 -0.89 1.43 -4.56
CA LYS A 50 -0.70 1.73 -5.97
C LYS A 50 0.52 2.59 -6.17
N ASN A 51 1.30 2.22 -7.19
CA ASN A 51 2.46 2.97 -7.61
C ASN A 51 2.13 3.81 -8.83
N THR A 52 2.50 5.07 -8.79
CA THR A 52 2.43 5.98 -9.92
C THR A 52 3.67 6.85 -9.96
N ALA A 53 3.93 7.51 -11.06
CA ALA A 53 5.04 8.44 -11.18
C ALA A 53 4.60 9.70 -11.91
N VAL A 54 5.12 10.82 -11.46
CA VAL A 54 4.93 12.13 -12.06
C VAL A 54 6.28 12.76 -12.39
N HIS A 55 6.30 13.70 -13.33
CA HIS A 55 7.52 14.43 -13.70
C HIS A 55 7.36 15.91 -13.36
N TYR A 56 8.31 16.41 -12.60
CA TYR A 56 8.36 17.82 -12.23
C TYR A 56 9.73 18.39 -12.49
N LYS A 57 9.82 19.38 -13.40
CA LYS A 57 11.07 20.10 -13.77
C LYS A 57 12.29 19.16 -14.04
N GLY A 58 12.02 18.03 -14.71
CA GLY A 58 13.07 17.05 -15.05
C GLY A 58 13.34 16.02 -13.98
N THR A 59 12.69 16.09 -12.82
CA THR A 59 12.78 15.08 -11.76
C THR A 59 11.57 14.15 -11.82
N LYS A 60 11.82 12.83 -11.81
CA LYS A 60 10.77 11.82 -11.68
C LYS A 60 10.46 11.62 -10.20
N ILE A 61 9.21 11.75 -9.83
CA ILE A 61 8.70 11.54 -8.47
C ILE A 61 7.82 10.30 -8.50
N ASN A 62 8.28 9.22 -7.87
CA ASN A 62 7.47 8.03 -7.66
C ASN A 62 6.55 8.26 -6.46
N ILE A 63 5.25 8.08 -6.66
CA ILE A 63 4.23 8.24 -5.63
C ILE A 63 3.65 6.88 -5.32
N VAL A 64 3.68 6.50 -4.05
CA VAL A 64 3.05 5.27 -3.56
C VAL A 64 1.87 5.66 -2.71
N ASP A 65 0.68 5.25 -3.15
CA ASP A 65 -0.54 5.41 -2.39
C ASP A 65 -0.66 4.26 -1.38
N THR A 66 -0.81 4.57 -0.09
CA THR A 66 -0.82 3.56 0.98
C THR A 66 -2.23 3.30 1.49
N PRO A 67 -2.59 2.04 1.81
CA PRO A 67 -3.79 1.75 2.57
C PRO A 67 -3.76 2.49 3.92
N GLY A 68 -4.92 2.99 4.36
CA GLY A 68 -5.04 3.69 5.64
C GLY A 68 -5.49 2.78 6.80
N HIS A 69 -5.99 1.58 6.53
CA HIS A 69 -6.57 0.71 7.55
C HIS A 69 -5.54 -0.22 8.19
N ALA A 70 -5.69 -0.46 9.51
CA ALA A 70 -4.76 -1.27 10.30
C ALA A 70 -4.60 -2.72 9.80
N ASP A 71 -5.65 -3.33 9.22
CA ASP A 71 -5.61 -4.68 8.64
C ASP A 71 -4.56 -4.81 7.53
N PHE A 72 -4.18 -3.70 6.91
CA PHE A 72 -3.15 -3.62 5.87
C PHE A 72 -1.78 -3.13 6.38
N GLY A 73 -1.58 -3.10 7.71
CA GLY A 73 -0.36 -2.56 8.33
C GLY A 73 0.95 -3.17 7.82
N GLY A 74 0.97 -4.47 7.53
CA GLY A 74 2.15 -5.10 6.94
C GLY A 74 2.45 -4.66 5.51
N GLU A 75 1.45 -4.23 4.75
CA GLU A 75 1.65 -3.63 3.43
C GLU A 75 2.26 -2.23 3.56
N VAL A 76 1.78 -1.46 4.52
CA VAL A 76 2.32 -0.14 4.85
C VAL A 76 3.81 -0.21 5.19
N GLU A 77 4.23 -1.14 6.06
CA GLU A 77 5.65 -1.30 6.43
C GLU A 77 6.53 -1.63 5.20
N ARG A 78 6.04 -2.46 4.29
CA ARG A 78 6.78 -2.80 3.05
C ARG A 78 6.92 -1.61 2.13
N ILE A 79 5.86 -0.83 2.00
CA ILE A 79 5.85 0.39 1.17
C ILE A 79 6.81 1.42 1.73
N LEU A 80 6.79 1.65 3.04
CA LEU A 80 7.68 2.61 3.68
C LEU A 80 9.15 2.29 3.44
N LYS A 81 9.53 1.03 3.29
CA LYS A 81 10.90 0.65 2.91
C LYS A 81 11.28 1.00 1.48
N MET A 82 10.31 1.21 0.57
CA MET A 82 10.58 1.57 -0.83
C MET A 82 10.71 3.08 -1.06
N VAL A 83 10.33 3.91 -0.09
CA VAL A 83 10.23 5.36 -0.27
C VAL A 83 11.35 6.09 0.48
N ASN A 84 11.59 7.35 0.11
CA ASN A 84 12.62 8.20 0.71
C ASN A 84 12.03 9.22 1.68
N GLY A 85 10.72 9.41 1.66
CA GLY A 85 10.00 10.31 2.53
C GLY A 85 8.50 10.12 2.43
N VAL A 86 7.76 10.78 3.29
CA VAL A 86 6.32 10.65 3.39
C VAL A 86 5.64 12.01 3.38
N ILE A 87 4.48 12.07 2.77
CA ILE A 87 3.55 13.19 2.89
C ILE A 87 2.47 12.77 3.89
N LEU A 88 2.40 13.49 5.01
CA LEU A 88 1.36 13.36 6.01
C LEU A 88 0.21 14.31 5.65
N LEU A 89 -0.91 13.76 5.16
CA LEU A 89 -2.08 14.53 4.76
C LEU A 89 -3.11 14.52 5.88
N VAL A 90 -3.48 15.70 6.38
CA VAL A 90 -4.43 15.89 7.50
C VAL A 90 -5.55 16.80 7.06
N ASP A 91 -6.80 16.45 7.38
CA ASP A 91 -7.97 17.30 7.17
C ASP A 91 -7.95 18.50 8.12
N ALA A 92 -8.15 19.72 7.60
CA ALA A 92 -8.12 20.96 8.37
C ALA A 92 -9.25 21.08 9.41
N ALA A 93 -10.31 20.29 9.32
CA ALA A 93 -11.42 20.29 10.27
C ALA A 93 -11.33 19.13 11.27
N GLU A 94 -10.89 17.95 10.82
CA GLU A 94 -10.86 16.73 11.64
C GLU A 94 -9.57 16.60 12.47
N GLY A 95 -8.44 17.04 11.91
CA GLY A 95 -7.14 16.89 12.54
C GLY A 95 -6.52 15.48 12.35
N PRO A 96 -5.43 15.17 13.04
CA PRO A 96 -4.77 13.86 12.98
C PRO A 96 -5.64 12.78 13.66
N MET A 97 -5.89 11.69 12.93
CA MET A 97 -6.74 10.59 13.38
C MET A 97 -5.92 9.35 13.77
N PRO A 98 -6.47 8.39 14.54
CA PRO A 98 -5.72 7.25 15.09
C PRO A 98 -4.97 6.40 14.04
N GLN A 99 -5.54 6.19 12.87
CA GLN A 99 -4.88 5.44 11.79
C GLN A 99 -3.62 6.15 11.29
N THR A 100 -3.65 7.48 11.24
CA THR A 100 -2.51 8.31 10.89
C THR A 100 -1.35 8.10 11.86
N ARG A 101 -1.64 7.97 13.16
CA ARG A 101 -0.67 7.75 14.23
C ARG A 101 0.19 6.50 13.98
N PHE A 102 -0.44 5.38 13.66
CA PHE A 102 0.29 4.12 13.41
C PHE A 102 1.25 4.22 12.22
N VAL A 103 0.77 4.73 11.09
CA VAL A 103 1.59 4.82 9.88
C VAL A 103 2.70 5.85 10.03
N LEU A 104 2.40 6.99 10.67
CA LEU A 104 3.39 8.02 10.97
C LEU A 104 4.48 7.49 11.91
N GLN A 105 4.12 6.76 12.98
CA GLN A 105 5.08 6.14 13.89
C GLN A 105 6.07 5.27 13.12
N LYS A 106 5.58 4.41 12.23
CA LYS A 106 6.44 3.54 11.41
C LYS A 106 7.36 4.33 10.47
N ALA A 107 6.87 5.41 9.90
CA ALA A 107 7.68 6.29 9.05
C ALA A 107 8.79 6.99 9.86
N LEU A 108 8.48 7.48 11.06
CA LEU A 108 9.46 8.12 11.96
C LEU A 108 10.53 7.13 12.45
N GLU A 109 10.11 5.89 12.83
CA GLU A 109 11.03 4.82 13.25
C GLU A 109 12.03 4.45 12.14
N LEU A 110 11.62 4.53 10.87
CA LEU A 110 12.48 4.32 9.71
C LEU A 110 13.35 5.53 9.33
N GLY A 111 13.20 6.65 10.05
CA GLY A 111 13.97 7.86 9.81
C GLY A 111 13.55 8.64 8.54
N HIS A 112 12.33 8.44 8.07
CA HIS A 112 11.86 9.16 6.89
C HIS A 112 11.66 10.65 7.13
N LYS A 113 11.95 11.44 6.12
CA LYS A 113 11.56 12.86 6.04
C LYS A 113 10.04 12.94 5.91
N VAL A 114 9.43 13.85 6.66
CA VAL A 114 7.98 14.07 6.65
C VAL A 114 7.68 15.46 6.08
N ILE A 115 6.71 15.54 5.18
CA ILE A 115 6.11 16.79 4.74
C ILE A 115 4.67 16.77 5.25
N VAL A 116 4.30 17.76 6.05
CA VAL A 116 2.93 17.90 6.56
C VAL A 116 2.11 18.69 5.55
N VAL A 117 0.94 18.17 5.19
CA VAL A 117 0.00 18.85 4.29
C VAL A 117 -1.37 18.93 4.96
N ILE A 118 -1.78 20.12 5.36
CA ILE A 118 -3.11 20.40 5.90
C ILE A 118 -4.06 20.65 4.72
N ASN A 119 -4.95 19.69 4.49
CA ASN A 119 -5.87 19.69 3.34
C ASN A 119 -7.26 20.17 3.73
N LYS A 120 -8.03 20.52 2.70
CA LYS A 120 -9.41 21.03 2.81
C LYS A 120 -9.51 22.36 3.57
N ILE A 121 -8.52 23.22 3.42
CA ILE A 121 -8.51 24.57 4.02
C ILE A 121 -9.66 25.44 3.52
N ASP A 122 -10.33 25.05 2.42
CA ASP A 122 -11.51 25.68 1.85
C ASP A 122 -12.81 25.39 2.61
N ARG A 123 -12.79 24.49 3.60
CA ARG A 123 -13.96 24.19 4.45
C ARG A 123 -14.27 25.36 5.39
N LEU A 124 -15.57 25.60 5.62
CA LEU A 124 -16.02 26.66 6.54
C LEU A 124 -15.75 26.33 8.01
N ASP A 125 -15.61 25.06 8.32
CA ASP A 125 -15.33 24.51 9.66
C ASP A 125 -13.84 24.18 9.87
N ALA A 126 -12.95 24.65 8.98
CA ALA A 126 -11.51 24.47 9.12
C ALA A 126 -10.97 25.17 10.37
N ARG A 127 -10.21 24.44 11.20
CA ARG A 127 -9.57 24.90 12.44
C ARG A 127 -8.05 24.75 12.36
N ILE A 128 -7.47 25.41 11.36
CA ILE A 128 -6.09 25.19 10.91
C ILE A 128 -5.06 25.33 12.06
N GLU A 129 -5.16 26.36 12.90
CA GLU A 129 -4.22 26.60 14.01
C GLU A 129 -4.26 25.45 15.05
N GLU A 130 -5.47 25.02 15.43
CA GLU A 130 -5.67 23.90 16.35
C GLU A 130 -5.12 22.59 15.77
N VAL A 131 -5.37 22.32 14.48
CA VAL A 131 -4.85 21.13 13.81
C VAL A 131 -3.34 21.13 13.71
N MET A 132 -2.70 22.29 13.54
CA MET A 132 -1.24 22.41 13.60
C MET A 132 -0.72 22.02 14.98
N ASP A 133 -1.33 22.51 16.06
CA ASP A 133 -0.95 22.17 17.44
C ASP A 133 -1.14 20.66 17.70
N GLU A 134 -2.26 20.07 17.27
CA GLU A 134 -2.51 18.63 17.38
C GLU A 134 -1.47 17.77 16.63
N ILE A 135 -0.99 18.23 15.47
CA ILE A 135 0.07 17.53 14.72
C ILE A 135 1.40 17.62 15.47
N LEU A 136 1.73 18.78 16.03
CA LEU A 136 2.94 18.95 16.84
C LEU A 136 2.89 18.07 18.10
N GLU A 137 1.75 18.01 18.79
CA GLU A 137 1.55 17.11 19.93
C GLU A 137 1.71 15.64 19.51
N LEU A 138 1.15 15.25 18.36
CA LEU A 138 1.30 13.90 17.83
C LEU A 138 2.77 13.54 17.54
N LEU A 139 3.54 14.46 16.95
CA LEU A 139 4.97 14.25 16.70
C LEU A 139 5.77 14.11 17.99
N LEU A 140 5.44 14.91 19.02
CA LEU A 140 6.04 14.80 20.36
C LEU A 140 5.73 13.45 21.01
N ASP A 141 4.48 13.02 20.97
CA ASP A 141 4.02 11.74 21.50
C ASP A 141 4.71 10.54 20.84
N LEU A 142 5.04 10.67 19.56
CA LEU A 142 5.73 9.65 18.78
C LEU A 142 7.26 9.72 18.90
N ASN A 143 7.79 10.60 19.75
CA ASN A 143 9.22 10.83 19.96
C ASN A 143 9.95 11.18 18.65
N ALA A 144 9.36 12.03 17.82
CA ALA A 144 10.00 12.54 16.61
C ALA A 144 11.33 13.22 16.95
N THR A 145 12.31 13.07 16.07
CA THR A 145 13.59 13.77 16.19
C THR A 145 13.41 15.28 15.94
N GLU A 146 14.35 16.11 16.38
CA GLU A 146 14.33 17.56 16.15
C GLU A 146 14.15 17.89 14.65
N GLU A 147 14.83 17.15 13.77
CA GLU A 147 14.72 17.30 12.32
C GLU A 147 13.34 16.91 11.78
N GLN A 148 12.71 15.88 12.34
CA GLN A 148 11.36 15.46 11.97
C GLN A 148 10.29 16.41 12.53
N PHE A 149 10.58 17.04 13.67
CA PHE A 149 9.70 18.05 14.25
C PHE A 149 9.66 19.35 13.44
N ASP A 150 10.80 19.72 12.84
CA ASP A 150 10.92 20.88 11.93
C ASP A 150 10.44 20.58 10.49
N SER A 151 9.53 19.62 10.33
CA SER A 151 8.99 19.23 9.03
C SER A 151 8.26 20.38 8.33
N PRO A 152 8.50 20.59 7.02
CA PRO A 152 7.81 21.63 6.27
C PRO A 152 6.30 21.37 6.26
N THR A 153 5.52 22.41 6.56
CA THR A 153 4.05 22.37 6.55
C THR A 153 3.52 23.18 5.37
N LEU A 154 2.59 22.59 4.64
CA LEU A 154 1.89 23.17 3.50
C LEU A 154 0.39 23.16 3.74
N PHE A 155 -0.29 24.10 3.13
CA PHE A 155 -1.74 24.27 3.20
C PHE A 155 -2.33 24.01 1.82
N CYS A 156 -3.34 23.15 1.74
CA CYS A 156 -3.82 22.61 0.47
C CYS A 156 -5.35 22.56 0.41
N SER A 157 -5.89 22.81 -0.77
CA SER A 157 -7.20 22.34 -1.18
C SER A 157 -7.03 21.41 -2.37
N ALA A 158 -6.94 20.11 -2.09
CA ALA A 158 -6.79 19.11 -3.15
C ALA A 158 -7.94 19.18 -4.16
N ARG A 159 -9.17 19.49 -3.71
CA ARG A 159 -10.33 19.66 -4.58
C ARG A 159 -10.19 20.82 -5.57
N GLN A 160 -9.53 21.90 -5.16
CA GLN A 160 -9.27 23.06 -6.00
C GLN A 160 -7.93 22.95 -6.75
N GLY A 161 -7.12 21.94 -6.42
CA GLY A 161 -5.80 21.72 -7.02
C GLY A 161 -4.78 22.79 -6.64
N VAL A 162 -4.84 23.33 -5.42
CA VAL A 162 -3.98 24.43 -4.97
C VAL A 162 -3.25 24.09 -3.69
N ALA A 163 -2.02 24.61 -3.54
CA ALA A 163 -1.21 24.55 -2.33
C ALA A 163 -0.51 25.89 -2.08
N SER A 164 -0.21 26.18 -0.80
CA SER A 164 0.49 27.38 -0.36
C SER A 164 1.40 27.10 0.85
N TYR A 165 2.33 28.01 1.13
CA TYR A 165 3.18 27.94 2.30
C TYR A 165 2.54 28.56 3.56
N GLY A 166 1.49 29.32 3.41
CA GLY A 166 0.76 29.96 4.52
C GLY A 166 -0.74 29.70 4.43
N PRO A 167 -1.45 29.65 5.58
CA PRO A 167 -2.87 29.30 5.64
C PRO A 167 -3.78 30.33 4.95
N THR A 168 -3.33 31.57 4.82
CA THR A 168 -4.07 32.69 4.22
C THR A 168 -3.53 33.09 2.84
N GLU A 169 -2.46 32.45 2.38
CA GLU A 169 -1.88 32.74 1.08
C GLU A 169 -2.76 32.13 -0.04
N PRO A 170 -3.05 32.88 -1.09
CA PRO A 170 -3.81 32.34 -2.20
C PRO A 170 -2.99 31.29 -2.94
N GLY A 171 -3.43 30.04 -2.90
CA GLY A 171 -2.86 28.97 -3.73
C GLY A 171 -3.26 29.15 -5.19
N VAL A 172 -2.32 28.89 -6.11
CA VAL A 172 -2.57 28.97 -7.56
C VAL A 172 -2.60 27.58 -8.19
N ASN A 173 -1.72 26.69 -7.74
CA ASN A 173 -1.55 25.31 -8.22
C ASN A 173 -0.80 24.49 -7.16
N LEU A 174 -0.41 23.25 -7.49
CA LEU A 174 0.39 22.37 -6.60
C LEU A 174 1.90 22.58 -6.74
N ASP A 175 2.40 23.59 -7.46
CA ASP A 175 3.85 23.86 -7.58
C ASP A 175 4.58 23.98 -6.24
N PRO A 176 4.01 24.64 -5.18
CA PRO A 176 4.62 24.65 -3.85
C PRO A 176 4.84 23.25 -3.27
N LEU A 177 3.88 22.32 -3.45
CA LEU A 177 4.00 20.94 -2.99
C LEU A 177 5.09 20.19 -3.76
N PHE A 178 5.08 20.23 -5.08
CA PHE A 178 6.11 19.60 -5.91
C PHE A 178 7.51 20.12 -5.60
N LYS A 179 7.64 21.43 -5.45
CA LYS A 179 8.91 22.07 -5.09
C LYS A 179 9.40 21.57 -3.74
N THR A 180 8.54 21.56 -2.72
CA THR A 180 8.92 21.07 -1.39
C THR A 180 9.32 19.60 -1.41
N ILE A 181 8.64 18.75 -2.18
CA ILE A 181 9.03 17.34 -2.35
C ILE A 181 10.45 17.24 -2.91
N VAL A 182 10.76 17.95 -3.99
CA VAL A 182 12.06 17.88 -4.64
C VAL A 182 13.19 18.49 -3.79
N ASP A 183 12.91 19.55 -3.07
CA ASP A 183 13.90 20.27 -2.25
C ASP A 183 14.18 19.57 -0.92
N TYR A 184 13.17 18.91 -0.33
CA TYR A 184 13.25 18.38 1.04
C TYR A 184 13.45 16.86 1.10
N ILE A 185 12.79 16.08 0.23
CA ILE A 185 12.94 14.62 0.23
C ILE A 185 14.25 14.24 -0.47
N PRO A 186 15.13 13.45 0.19
CA PRO A 186 16.41 13.09 -0.42
C PRO A 186 16.21 12.15 -1.62
N ALA A 187 17.01 12.33 -2.64
CA ALA A 187 17.08 11.38 -3.75
C ALA A 187 17.64 10.02 -3.28
N PRO A 188 17.31 8.91 -3.97
CA PRO A 188 17.91 7.62 -3.68
C PRO A 188 19.45 7.65 -3.85
N THR A 189 20.17 6.92 -2.98
CA THR A 189 21.65 6.95 -2.89
C THR A 189 22.32 5.68 -3.42
N GLY A 190 21.61 4.81 -4.13
CA GLY A 190 22.16 3.55 -4.64
C GLY A 190 23.24 3.74 -5.71
N ASP A 191 24.23 2.84 -5.74
CA ASP A 191 25.29 2.81 -6.77
C ASP A 191 24.80 1.99 -7.99
N PRO A 192 24.63 2.60 -9.18
CA PRO A 192 24.15 1.91 -10.38
C PRO A 192 25.18 0.93 -10.98
N GLU A 193 26.45 1.06 -10.68
CA GLU A 193 27.53 0.18 -11.18
C GLU A 193 27.78 -1.04 -10.26
N ALA A 194 27.20 -1.07 -9.06
CA ALA A 194 27.30 -2.19 -8.14
C ALA A 194 26.52 -3.41 -8.65
N PRO A 195 26.79 -4.62 -8.15
CA PRO A 195 25.99 -5.80 -8.43
C PRO A 195 24.52 -5.58 -8.05
N LEU A 196 23.58 -6.01 -8.92
CA LEU A 196 22.16 -5.84 -8.74
C LEU A 196 21.67 -6.35 -7.39
N GLN A 197 20.86 -5.54 -6.71
CA GLN A 197 20.11 -5.92 -5.51
C GLN A 197 18.79 -5.16 -5.46
N MET A 198 17.69 -5.88 -5.39
CA MET A 198 16.33 -5.33 -5.41
C MET A 198 15.41 -6.17 -4.54
N LEU A 199 14.72 -5.54 -3.58
CA LEU A 199 13.73 -6.21 -2.74
C LEU A 199 12.36 -6.18 -3.40
N VAL A 200 11.68 -7.33 -3.47
CA VAL A 200 10.30 -7.44 -3.93
C VAL A 200 9.37 -7.05 -2.79
N SER A 201 8.74 -5.91 -2.88
CA SER A 201 7.89 -5.34 -1.84
C SER A 201 6.39 -5.52 -2.11
N SER A 202 6.01 -5.70 -3.38
CA SER A 202 4.64 -5.95 -3.79
C SER A 202 4.60 -6.92 -4.97
N ILE A 203 3.46 -7.57 -5.16
CA ILE A 203 3.20 -8.48 -6.28
C ILE A 203 1.89 -8.06 -6.95
N ASP A 204 1.92 -8.10 -8.27
CA ASP A 204 0.75 -8.02 -9.13
C ASP A 204 0.63 -9.30 -9.95
N TYR A 205 -0.50 -9.53 -10.56
CA TYR A 205 -0.75 -10.69 -11.39
C TYR A 205 -1.47 -10.31 -12.67
N ASN A 206 -1.01 -10.88 -13.77
CA ASN A 206 -1.64 -10.72 -15.06
C ASN A 206 -1.72 -12.10 -15.75
N ASP A 207 -2.89 -12.45 -16.30
CA ASP A 207 -3.14 -13.76 -16.91
C ASP A 207 -2.19 -14.09 -18.08
N TYR A 208 -1.61 -13.07 -18.73
CA TYR A 208 -0.72 -13.25 -19.88
C TYR A 208 0.76 -13.39 -19.50
N VAL A 209 1.21 -12.68 -18.47
CA VAL A 209 2.63 -12.64 -18.07
C VAL A 209 2.90 -13.31 -16.72
N GLY A 210 1.84 -13.75 -16.03
CA GLY A 210 1.91 -14.38 -14.72
C GLY A 210 2.17 -13.36 -13.60
N ARG A 211 2.93 -13.78 -12.57
CA ARG A 211 3.31 -12.92 -11.45
C ARG A 211 4.26 -11.82 -11.90
N ILE A 212 4.01 -10.62 -11.39
CA ILE A 212 4.80 -9.42 -11.61
C ILE A 212 5.32 -8.96 -10.25
N GLY A 213 6.61 -9.02 -10.06
CA GLY A 213 7.26 -8.47 -8.87
C GLY A 213 7.43 -6.96 -9.01
N ILE A 214 7.19 -6.23 -7.93
CA ILE A 214 7.36 -4.77 -7.85
C ILE A 214 8.29 -4.46 -6.68
N GLY A 215 9.28 -3.61 -6.91
CA GLY A 215 10.19 -3.20 -5.86
C GLY A 215 11.09 -2.06 -6.29
N ARG A 216 11.88 -1.56 -5.33
CA ARG A 216 12.92 -0.56 -5.57
C ARG A 216 14.27 -1.26 -5.78
N ILE A 217 15.01 -0.79 -6.76
CA ILE A 217 16.39 -1.20 -6.97
C ILE A 217 17.25 -0.46 -5.95
N GLU A 218 17.86 -1.21 -5.01
CA GLU A 218 18.70 -0.62 -3.97
C GLU A 218 20.10 -0.31 -4.49
N ARG A 219 20.64 -1.18 -5.35
CA ARG A 219 21.92 -0.97 -6.04
C ARG A 219 21.94 -1.73 -7.36
N GLY A 220 22.83 -1.31 -8.24
CA GLY A 220 23.04 -1.94 -9.55
C GLY A 220 22.00 -1.52 -10.58
N THR A 221 21.98 -2.25 -11.67
CA THR A 221 21.09 -2.04 -12.81
C THR A 221 20.42 -3.36 -13.19
N ILE A 222 19.11 -3.36 -13.37
CA ILE A 222 18.32 -4.49 -13.87
C ILE A 222 18.05 -4.31 -15.36
N ARG A 223 18.16 -5.39 -16.13
CA ARG A 223 17.92 -5.37 -17.58
C ARG A 223 16.93 -6.43 -18.02
N GLN A 224 16.19 -6.14 -19.08
CA GLN A 224 15.36 -7.15 -19.74
C GLN A 224 16.24 -8.29 -20.26
N ASN A 225 15.75 -9.52 -20.15
CA ASN A 225 16.44 -10.77 -20.47
C ASN A 225 17.66 -11.11 -19.61
N GLN A 226 17.93 -10.37 -18.53
CA GLN A 226 19.01 -10.65 -17.60
C GLN A 226 18.70 -11.89 -16.77
N GLU A 227 19.74 -12.73 -16.57
CA GLU A 227 19.70 -13.80 -15.55
C GLU A 227 19.95 -13.19 -14.17
N VAL A 228 19.19 -13.64 -13.18
CA VAL A 228 19.22 -13.16 -11.81
C VAL A 228 19.16 -14.32 -10.82
N SER A 229 19.59 -14.07 -9.60
CA SER A 229 19.44 -14.95 -8.45
C SER A 229 18.32 -14.42 -7.55
N ILE A 230 17.44 -15.31 -7.11
CA ILE A 230 16.34 -14.99 -6.20
C ILE A 230 16.70 -15.54 -4.84
N CYS A 231 16.89 -14.66 -3.87
CA CYS A 231 17.35 -15.01 -2.52
C CYS A 231 16.25 -14.76 -1.48
N ASP A 232 16.31 -15.52 -0.39
CA ASP A 232 15.45 -15.35 0.77
C ASP A 232 16.31 -14.94 1.97
N TYR A 233 15.90 -13.89 2.68
CA TYR A 233 16.60 -13.46 3.90
C TYR A 233 16.58 -14.52 5.02
N HIS A 234 15.49 -15.30 5.11
CA HIS A 234 15.32 -16.35 6.11
C HIS A 234 15.92 -17.70 5.70
N ASP A 235 16.34 -17.85 4.44
CA ASP A 235 17.03 -19.03 3.90
C ASP A 235 18.13 -18.59 2.92
N PRO A 236 19.21 -17.98 3.43
CA PRO A 236 20.24 -17.37 2.59
C PRO A 236 21.11 -18.41 1.85
N GLU A 237 21.09 -19.67 2.26
CA GLU A 237 21.87 -20.75 1.63
C GLU A 237 21.23 -21.23 0.31
N HIS A 238 19.92 -21.02 0.13
CA HIS A 238 19.21 -21.45 -1.05
C HIS A 238 18.84 -20.25 -1.92
N SER A 239 19.36 -20.21 -3.12
CA SER A 239 18.97 -19.23 -4.14
C SER A 239 18.41 -19.94 -5.37
N ALA A 240 17.33 -19.39 -5.91
CA ALA A 240 16.74 -19.85 -7.16
C ALA A 240 17.26 -19.01 -8.33
N LYS A 241 17.46 -19.63 -9.48
CA LYS A 241 17.77 -18.88 -10.71
C LYS A 241 16.50 -18.36 -11.35
N GLY A 242 16.53 -17.13 -11.82
CA GLY A 242 15.44 -16.49 -12.55
C GLY A 242 15.93 -15.74 -13.78
N LYS A 243 15.00 -15.34 -14.61
CA LYS A 243 15.25 -14.49 -15.78
C LYS A 243 14.20 -13.40 -15.86
N VAL A 244 14.62 -12.17 -16.02
CA VAL A 244 13.75 -11.01 -16.24
C VAL A 244 13.24 -11.05 -17.69
N VAL A 245 11.99 -11.46 -17.91
CA VAL A 245 11.42 -11.55 -19.26
C VAL A 245 10.92 -10.18 -19.72
N ALA A 246 10.18 -9.49 -18.86
CA ALA A 246 9.72 -8.13 -19.12
C ALA A 246 10.03 -7.22 -17.95
N LEU A 247 10.32 -5.97 -18.26
CA LEU A 247 10.66 -4.92 -17.29
C LEU A 247 9.82 -3.68 -17.61
N TYR A 248 9.27 -3.05 -16.60
CA TYR A 248 8.39 -1.90 -16.73
C TYR A 248 8.75 -0.82 -15.69
N GLU A 249 8.68 0.42 -16.11
CA GLU A 249 8.65 1.58 -15.22
C GLU A 249 7.19 2.04 -15.02
N PHE A 250 6.95 2.76 -13.92
CA PHE A 250 5.68 3.46 -13.70
C PHE A 250 5.75 4.83 -14.38
N ASP A 251 4.73 5.16 -15.17
CA ASP A 251 4.58 6.45 -15.84
C ASP A 251 3.09 6.84 -15.80
N GLY A 252 2.76 7.84 -15.01
CA GLY A 252 1.39 8.10 -14.64
C GLY A 252 0.75 6.87 -13.97
N LEU A 253 -0.43 6.51 -14.44
CA LEU A 253 -1.17 5.34 -13.95
C LEU A 253 -0.79 4.03 -14.66
N GLY A 254 0.04 4.11 -15.68
CA GLY A 254 0.42 2.97 -16.50
C GLY A 254 1.79 2.39 -16.15
N LYS A 255 2.04 1.21 -16.73
CA LYS A 255 3.34 0.56 -16.75
C LYS A 255 3.89 0.65 -18.19
N LYS A 256 5.03 1.29 -18.36
CA LYS A 256 5.70 1.44 -19.64
C LYS A 256 6.83 0.44 -19.75
N PRO A 257 6.91 -0.36 -20.83
CA PRO A 257 8.02 -1.29 -21.01
C PRO A 257 9.32 -0.54 -21.20
N ILE A 258 10.36 -1.02 -20.52
CA ILE A 258 11.74 -0.49 -20.60
C ILE A 258 12.72 -1.64 -20.77
N THR A 259 13.92 -1.32 -21.22
CA THR A 259 15.00 -2.30 -21.41
C THR A 259 15.94 -2.40 -20.20
N GLU A 260 16.09 -1.32 -19.44
CA GLU A 260 16.91 -1.26 -18.23
C GLU A 260 16.40 -0.21 -17.25
N ALA A 261 16.75 -0.40 -15.97
CA ALA A 261 16.53 0.56 -14.89
C ALA A 261 17.64 0.43 -13.85
N SER A 262 17.97 1.54 -13.19
CA SER A 262 19.10 1.65 -12.26
C SER A 262 18.65 1.86 -10.81
N ALA A 263 19.60 1.80 -9.90
CA ALA A 263 19.43 2.06 -8.48
C ALA A 263 18.56 3.30 -8.20
N GLY A 264 17.63 3.16 -7.27
CA GLY A 264 16.66 4.19 -6.89
C GLY A 264 15.31 4.12 -7.63
N GLU A 265 15.25 3.44 -8.78
CA GLU A 265 14.01 3.29 -9.54
C GLU A 265 13.10 2.23 -8.91
N ILE A 266 11.78 2.50 -8.93
CA ILE A 266 10.72 1.51 -8.63
C ILE A 266 10.29 0.91 -9.95
N VAL A 267 10.43 -0.40 -10.07
CA VAL A 267 10.12 -1.13 -11.30
C VAL A 267 9.20 -2.30 -11.06
N ALA A 268 8.51 -2.70 -12.13
CA ALA A 268 7.74 -3.94 -12.18
C ALA A 268 8.43 -4.88 -13.18
N PHE A 269 8.55 -6.15 -12.84
CA PHE A 269 9.21 -7.15 -13.70
C PHE A 269 8.47 -8.49 -13.67
N SER A 270 8.60 -9.27 -14.73
CA SER A 270 8.03 -10.62 -14.85
C SER A 270 9.05 -11.62 -15.38
N GLY A 271 8.69 -12.89 -15.34
CA GLY A 271 9.49 -14.01 -15.84
C GLY A 271 9.84 -15.06 -14.78
N MET A 272 9.36 -14.88 -13.56
CA MET A 272 9.61 -15.78 -12.43
C MET A 272 8.27 -16.17 -11.80
N ALA A 273 7.83 -17.41 -12.07
CA ALA A 273 6.51 -17.89 -11.63
C ALA A 273 6.34 -17.91 -10.10
N ASP A 274 7.43 -18.22 -9.39
CA ASP A 274 7.43 -18.41 -7.94
C ASP A 274 7.92 -17.19 -7.16
N ILE A 275 7.98 -16.02 -7.81
CA ILE A 275 8.38 -14.80 -7.11
C ILE A 275 7.35 -14.45 -6.05
N THR A 276 7.81 -14.14 -4.84
CA THR A 276 6.99 -13.74 -3.71
C THR A 276 7.52 -12.47 -3.06
N ILE A 277 6.68 -11.82 -2.27
CA ILE A 277 7.09 -10.65 -1.48
C ILE A 277 8.19 -11.06 -0.50
N GLY A 278 9.18 -10.18 -0.30
CA GLY A 278 10.32 -10.40 0.59
C GLY A 278 11.50 -11.10 -0.06
N ARG A 279 11.34 -11.61 -1.27
CA ARG A 279 12.47 -12.12 -2.04
C ARG A 279 13.35 -10.97 -2.53
N THR A 280 14.66 -11.20 -2.53
CA THR A 280 15.63 -10.27 -3.10
C THR A 280 16.07 -10.79 -4.45
N VAL A 281 15.98 -9.95 -5.47
CA VAL A 281 16.53 -10.21 -6.81
C VAL A 281 17.93 -9.65 -6.85
N CYS A 282 18.92 -10.54 -7.06
CA CYS A 282 20.35 -10.22 -7.03
C CYS A 282 21.04 -10.56 -8.34
N ALA A 283 22.21 -9.99 -8.54
CA ALA A 283 23.16 -10.47 -9.53
C ALA A 283 23.57 -11.93 -9.19
N PRO A 284 23.68 -12.84 -10.20
CA PRO A 284 23.99 -14.25 -9.96
C PRO A 284 25.31 -14.49 -9.23
N GLU A 285 26.27 -13.60 -9.43
CA GLU A 285 27.60 -13.66 -8.81
C GLU A 285 27.64 -13.20 -7.35
N LEU A 286 26.61 -12.47 -6.90
CA LEU A 286 26.53 -11.96 -5.52
C LEU A 286 25.10 -12.10 -4.99
N PRO A 287 24.67 -13.31 -4.58
CA PRO A 287 23.35 -13.56 -4.01
C PRO A 287 23.32 -13.09 -2.54
N GLU A 288 22.96 -11.85 -2.32
CA GLU A 288 22.94 -11.20 -0.99
C GLU A 288 21.51 -10.73 -0.68
N PRO A 289 20.78 -11.45 0.19
CA PRO A 289 19.40 -11.10 0.51
C PRO A 289 19.31 -9.85 1.39
N LEU A 290 18.34 -8.98 1.09
CA LEU A 290 18.02 -7.81 1.91
C LEU A 290 17.18 -8.22 3.13
N PRO A 291 17.37 -7.54 4.27
CA PRO A 291 16.58 -7.79 5.46
C PRO A 291 15.09 -7.58 5.20
N PHE A 292 14.32 -8.61 5.53
CA PHE A 292 12.88 -8.59 5.37
C PHE A 292 12.19 -9.10 6.64
N VAL A 293 11.21 -8.32 7.13
CA VAL A 293 10.37 -8.75 8.24
C VAL A 293 9.32 -9.72 7.70
N LYS A 294 9.26 -10.90 8.29
CA LYS A 294 8.26 -11.91 7.91
C LYS A 294 6.86 -11.30 7.99
N ILE A 295 6.05 -11.60 6.98
CA ILE A 295 4.64 -11.20 6.97
C ILE A 295 3.97 -11.85 8.19
N SER A 296 3.24 -11.06 8.97
CA SER A 296 2.51 -11.56 10.13
C SER A 296 1.54 -12.66 9.73
N ASP A 297 1.50 -13.73 10.51
CA ASP A 297 0.57 -14.82 10.29
C ASP A 297 -0.88 -14.32 10.41
N PRO A 298 -1.84 -14.95 9.73
CA PRO A 298 -3.26 -14.61 9.85
C PRO A 298 -3.75 -14.74 11.30
N THR A 299 -4.69 -13.88 11.68
CA THR A 299 -5.26 -13.88 13.04
C THR A 299 -6.65 -14.48 13.12
N ILE A 300 -7.39 -14.48 12.01
CA ILE A 300 -8.74 -15.03 11.94
C ILE A 300 -8.90 -15.94 10.73
N GLU A 301 -9.82 -16.89 10.84
CA GLU A 301 -10.17 -17.85 9.82
C GLU A 301 -11.68 -17.92 9.65
N MET A 302 -12.14 -18.09 8.42
CA MET A 302 -13.53 -18.39 8.07
C MET A 302 -13.56 -19.60 7.14
N THR A 303 -14.60 -20.42 7.25
CA THR A 303 -14.84 -21.51 6.29
C THR A 303 -15.68 -20.98 5.13
N PHE A 304 -15.17 -21.10 3.90
CA PHE A 304 -15.88 -20.84 2.66
C PHE A 304 -16.32 -22.18 2.09
N SER A 305 -17.62 -22.36 1.85
CA SER A 305 -18.13 -23.60 1.31
C SER A 305 -19.11 -23.35 0.17
N VAL A 306 -19.37 -24.42 -0.58
CA VAL A 306 -20.39 -24.42 -1.62
C VAL A 306 -21.75 -24.14 -0.98
N ASN A 307 -22.57 -23.31 -1.64
CA ASN A 307 -23.95 -23.11 -1.20
C ASN A 307 -24.78 -24.36 -1.49
N ASP A 308 -25.18 -25.09 -0.44
CA ASP A 308 -26.01 -26.28 -0.48
C ASP A 308 -27.48 -26.01 -0.13
N SER A 309 -27.85 -24.72 0.01
CA SER A 309 -29.22 -24.33 0.30
C SER A 309 -30.15 -24.60 -0.89
N PRO A 310 -31.49 -24.70 -0.67
CA PRO A 310 -32.49 -24.85 -1.73
C PRO A 310 -32.50 -23.71 -2.75
N PHE A 311 -31.81 -22.60 -2.48
CA PHE A 311 -31.71 -21.44 -3.33
C PHE A 311 -30.39 -21.36 -4.10
N ALA A 312 -29.54 -22.37 -3.99
CA ALA A 312 -28.26 -22.40 -4.69
C ALA A 312 -28.41 -22.21 -6.21
N GLY A 313 -27.55 -21.40 -6.80
CA GLY A 313 -27.51 -21.13 -8.24
C GLY A 313 -28.55 -20.12 -8.74
N ARG A 314 -29.22 -19.38 -7.85
CA ARG A 314 -30.18 -18.35 -8.26
C ARG A 314 -29.54 -16.99 -8.52
N GLU A 315 -28.50 -16.64 -7.79
CA GLU A 315 -27.87 -15.34 -7.85
C GLU A 315 -26.45 -15.39 -8.45
N GLY A 316 -25.72 -16.50 -8.23
CA GLY A 316 -24.38 -16.70 -8.73
C GLY A 316 -24.27 -17.65 -9.92
N LYS A 317 -23.24 -17.42 -10.77
CA LYS A 317 -22.91 -18.31 -11.89
C LYS A 317 -21.96 -19.44 -11.47
N TYR A 318 -21.09 -19.15 -10.48
CA TYR A 318 -20.03 -20.04 -10.03
C TYR A 318 -20.40 -20.63 -8.69
N VAL A 319 -20.97 -21.84 -8.72
CA VAL A 319 -21.58 -22.51 -7.56
C VAL A 319 -20.90 -23.83 -7.17
N THR A 320 -19.81 -24.21 -7.87
CA THR A 320 -19.13 -25.50 -7.63
C THR A 320 -17.87 -25.33 -6.78
N SER A 321 -17.49 -26.40 -6.04
CA SER A 321 -16.25 -26.42 -5.28
C SER A 321 -15.00 -26.18 -6.15
N ARG A 322 -15.03 -26.65 -7.39
CA ARG A 322 -13.96 -26.40 -8.36
C ARG A 322 -13.81 -24.91 -8.67
N ASN A 323 -14.92 -24.23 -8.93
CA ASN A 323 -14.90 -22.78 -9.20
C ASN A 323 -14.34 -22.02 -7.99
N LEU A 324 -14.77 -22.39 -6.79
CA LEU A 324 -14.33 -21.78 -5.55
C LEU A 324 -12.82 -22.00 -5.32
N ARG A 325 -12.35 -23.25 -5.51
CA ARG A 325 -10.91 -23.58 -5.43
C ARG A 325 -10.08 -22.76 -6.42
N ASP A 326 -10.47 -22.75 -7.68
CA ASP A 326 -9.73 -22.05 -8.74
C ASP A 326 -9.66 -20.54 -8.45
N ARG A 327 -10.76 -19.97 -7.90
CA ARG A 327 -10.79 -18.56 -7.51
C ARG A 327 -9.90 -18.25 -6.31
N LEU A 328 -9.96 -19.06 -5.26
CA LEU A 328 -9.13 -18.89 -4.07
C LEU A 328 -7.64 -19.07 -4.41
N ASN A 329 -7.29 -20.06 -5.23
CA ASN A 329 -5.92 -20.24 -5.70
C ASN A 329 -5.42 -19.04 -6.51
N ARG A 330 -6.29 -18.40 -7.29
CA ARG A 330 -5.95 -17.16 -8.01
C ARG A 330 -5.72 -15.99 -7.06
N GLU A 331 -6.47 -15.91 -5.95
CA GLU A 331 -6.24 -14.90 -4.93
C GLU A 331 -4.88 -15.06 -4.25
N LEU A 332 -4.48 -16.29 -3.93
CA LEU A 332 -3.16 -16.60 -3.35
C LEU A 332 -1.98 -16.17 -4.25
N LEU A 333 -2.20 -15.96 -5.55
CA LEU A 333 -1.17 -15.42 -6.43
C LEU A 333 -0.94 -13.92 -6.23
N LYS A 334 -1.93 -13.20 -5.71
CA LYS A 334 -1.90 -11.74 -5.50
C LYS A 334 -1.69 -11.39 -4.04
N ASP A 335 -2.37 -12.09 -3.15
CA ASP A 335 -2.37 -11.83 -1.71
C ASP A 335 -1.57 -12.88 -0.95
N VAL A 336 -0.39 -12.48 -0.49
CA VAL A 336 0.51 -13.37 0.27
C VAL A 336 0.16 -13.45 1.76
N SER A 337 -0.77 -12.63 2.25
CA SER A 337 -1.24 -12.64 3.63
C SER A 337 -2.46 -13.55 3.83
N LEU A 338 -3.03 -14.03 2.74
CA LEU A 338 -4.14 -14.98 2.75
C LEU A 338 -3.61 -16.41 2.81
N HIS A 339 -4.16 -17.21 3.69
CA HIS A 339 -3.90 -18.66 3.73
C HIS A 339 -5.17 -19.43 3.44
N VAL A 340 -5.09 -20.40 2.56
CA VAL A 340 -6.21 -21.25 2.18
C VAL A 340 -5.83 -22.71 2.36
N THR A 341 -6.64 -23.42 3.13
CA THR A 341 -6.50 -24.88 3.33
C THR A 341 -7.81 -25.57 2.97
N GLU A 342 -7.73 -26.72 2.31
CA GLU A 342 -8.91 -27.48 1.93
C GLU A 342 -9.48 -28.23 3.16
N GLN A 343 -10.78 -28.09 3.39
CA GLN A 343 -11.52 -28.81 4.40
C GLN A 343 -12.53 -29.76 3.74
N GLY A 344 -12.09 -30.99 3.46
CA GLY A 344 -12.92 -31.96 2.72
C GLY A 344 -13.02 -31.65 1.24
N THR A 345 -14.19 -31.93 0.62
CA THR A 345 -14.39 -31.81 -0.82
C THR A 345 -14.97 -30.45 -1.26
N ASP A 346 -15.75 -29.81 -0.39
CA ASP A 346 -16.61 -28.69 -0.77
C ASP A 346 -16.44 -27.45 0.13
N ALA A 347 -15.43 -27.45 1.01
CA ALA A 347 -15.14 -26.38 1.93
C ALA A 347 -13.65 -26.04 1.96
N PHE A 348 -13.36 -24.78 2.26
CA PHE A 348 -12.03 -24.19 2.32
C PHE A 348 -11.92 -23.32 3.57
N ASN A 349 -10.92 -23.56 4.38
CA ASN A 349 -10.59 -22.64 5.45
C ASN A 349 -9.75 -21.51 4.88
N VAL A 350 -10.24 -20.29 5.02
CA VAL A 350 -9.64 -19.08 4.49
C VAL A 350 -9.24 -18.20 5.68
N ALA A 351 -7.95 -18.08 5.90
CA ALA A 351 -7.39 -17.30 7.00
C ALA A 351 -6.80 -15.99 6.49
N GLY A 352 -7.11 -14.91 7.19
CA GLY A 352 -6.69 -13.56 6.85
C GLY A 352 -6.31 -12.74 8.09
N ARG A 353 -5.86 -11.51 7.86
CA ARG A 353 -5.37 -10.63 8.94
C ARG A 353 -6.48 -10.06 9.81
N GLY A 354 -7.66 -9.88 9.25
CA GLY A 354 -8.78 -9.25 9.96
C GLY A 354 -10.10 -9.43 9.23
N GLU A 355 -11.19 -9.04 9.87
CA GLU A 355 -12.55 -9.17 9.32
C GLU A 355 -12.74 -8.36 8.04
N MET A 356 -12.16 -7.16 7.96
CA MET A 356 -12.26 -6.33 6.76
C MET A 356 -11.59 -7.00 5.57
N HIS A 357 -10.42 -7.60 5.77
CA HIS A 357 -9.70 -8.32 4.73
C HIS A 357 -10.55 -9.44 4.12
N LEU A 358 -11.11 -10.33 4.96
CA LEU A 358 -11.97 -11.41 4.50
C LEU A 358 -13.30 -10.91 3.92
N SER A 359 -13.89 -9.85 4.47
CA SER A 359 -15.13 -9.26 3.95
C SER A 359 -14.97 -8.65 2.56
N ILE A 360 -13.81 -8.08 2.27
CA ILE A 360 -13.46 -7.56 0.93
C ILE A 360 -13.35 -8.71 -0.07
N LEU A 361 -12.69 -9.80 0.32
CA LEU A 361 -12.58 -11.00 -0.52
C LEU A 361 -13.97 -11.58 -0.83
N ILE A 362 -14.82 -11.76 0.18
CA ILE A 362 -16.19 -12.27 0.02
C ILE A 362 -16.99 -11.37 -0.93
N GLU A 363 -16.96 -10.07 -0.73
CA GLU A 363 -17.71 -9.12 -1.55
C GLU A 363 -17.19 -9.07 -2.98
N THR A 364 -15.87 -9.15 -3.18
CA THR A 364 -15.26 -9.24 -4.51
C THR A 364 -15.72 -10.50 -5.23
N MET A 365 -15.67 -11.65 -4.58
CA MET A 365 -16.13 -12.91 -5.14
C MET A 365 -17.61 -12.86 -5.47
N ARG A 366 -18.45 -12.29 -4.60
CA ARG A 366 -19.88 -12.10 -4.85
C ARG A 366 -20.14 -11.28 -6.13
N ARG A 367 -19.42 -10.19 -6.33
CA ARG A 367 -19.54 -9.33 -7.54
C ARG A 367 -19.04 -10.01 -8.81
N GLU A 368 -18.05 -10.88 -8.70
CA GLU A 368 -17.59 -11.72 -9.80
C GLU A 368 -18.60 -12.82 -10.18
N GLY A 369 -19.66 -13.01 -9.38
CA GLY A 369 -20.72 -13.97 -9.62
C GLY A 369 -20.52 -15.32 -8.95
N TYR A 370 -19.66 -15.38 -7.92
CA TYR A 370 -19.55 -16.56 -7.06
C TYR A 370 -20.65 -16.54 -6.00
N GLU A 371 -21.22 -17.71 -5.75
CA GLU A 371 -22.21 -17.96 -4.71
C GLU A 371 -21.60 -18.97 -3.73
N LEU A 372 -21.49 -18.57 -2.48
CA LEU A 372 -20.82 -19.37 -1.44
C LEU A 372 -21.49 -19.13 -0.06
N GLN A 373 -21.31 -20.09 0.82
CA GLN A 373 -21.60 -19.97 2.25
C GLN A 373 -20.32 -19.63 2.99
N VAL A 374 -20.45 -18.83 4.06
CA VAL A 374 -19.35 -18.47 4.93
C VAL A 374 -19.72 -18.76 6.39
N SER A 375 -18.77 -19.27 7.16
CA SER A 375 -18.93 -19.43 8.60
C SER A 375 -18.71 -18.09 9.33
N PRO A 376 -19.13 -17.98 10.60
CA PRO A 376 -18.60 -16.95 11.48
C PRO A 376 -17.07 -17.02 11.55
N PRO A 377 -16.37 -15.88 11.76
CA PRO A 377 -14.93 -15.87 11.93
C PRO A 377 -14.50 -16.56 13.22
N HIS A 378 -13.39 -17.30 13.16
CA HIS A 378 -12.74 -17.93 14.30
C HIS A 378 -11.35 -17.34 14.49
N VAL A 379 -10.99 -17.05 15.74
CA VAL A 379 -9.63 -16.60 16.09
C VAL A 379 -8.67 -17.77 15.96
N LEU A 380 -7.57 -17.55 15.26
CA LEU A 380 -6.49 -18.52 15.13
C LEU A 380 -5.59 -18.47 16.36
N THR A 381 -5.37 -19.62 16.97
CA THR A 381 -4.42 -19.80 18.07
C THR A 381 -3.21 -20.56 17.57
N HIS A 382 -2.04 -20.31 18.16
CA HIS A 382 -0.82 -21.05 17.88
C HIS A 382 -0.22 -21.57 19.19
N GLU A 383 0.59 -22.62 19.11
CA GLU A 383 1.26 -23.17 20.27
C GLU A 383 2.72 -22.69 20.30
N GLU A 384 3.11 -22.05 21.39
CA GLU A 384 4.46 -21.58 21.63
C GLU A 384 4.94 -22.07 23.00
N ASN A 385 6.07 -22.78 23.03
CA ASN A 385 6.66 -23.34 24.26
C ASN A 385 5.66 -24.18 25.09
N GLY A 386 4.76 -24.94 24.43
CA GLY A 386 3.77 -25.80 25.08
C GLY A 386 2.58 -25.03 25.70
N LYS A 387 2.41 -23.73 25.33
CA LYS A 387 1.26 -22.90 25.71
C LYS A 387 0.50 -22.46 24.48
N VAL A 388 -0.82 -22.53 24.57
CA VAL A 388 -1.70 -21.97 23.53
C VAL A 388 -1.68 -20.46 23.64
N MET A 389 -1.32 -19.80 22.57
CA MET A 389 -1.27 -18.35 22.43
C MET A 389 -2.39 -17.90 21.50
N GLU A 390 -2.99 -16.77 21.83
CA GLU A 390 -3.99 -16.09 21.00
C GLU A 390 -3.47 -14.71 20.58
N PRO A 391 -3.89 -14.19 19.42
CA PRO A 391 -3.51 -12.85 19.01
C PRO A 391 -4.09 -11.82 19.99
N MET A 392 -3.25 -10.88 20.41
CA MET A 392 -3.63 -9.78 21.27
C MET A 392 -3.35 -8.46 20.58
N GLU A 393 -4.28 -7.52 20.68
CA GLU A 393 -4.16 -6.19 20.10
C GLU A 393 -4.20 -5.12 21.20
N ARG A 394 -3.42 -4.07 20.98
CA ARG A 394 -3.53 -2.86 21.78
C ARG A 394 -4.49 -1.90 21.08
N VAL A 395 -5.68 -1.74 21.63
CA VAL A 395 -6.68 -0.80 21.10
C VAL A 395 -6.46 0.57 21.73
N VAL A 396 -6.35 1.59 20.89
CA VAL A 396 -6.36 3.00 21.28
C VAL A 396 -7.62 3.61 20.73
N ILE A 397 -8.48 4.12 21.63
CA ILE A 397 -9.76 4.72 21.25
C ILE A 397 -9.68 6.21 21.58
N ASP A 398 -9.80 7.03 20.55
CA ASP A 398 -9.87 8.49 20.68
C ASP A 398 -11.34 8.91 20.50
N VAL A 399 -11.89 9.55 21.52
CA VAL A 399 -13.28 10.00 21.53
C VAL A 399 -13.41 11.36 22.22
N PRO A 400 -14.32 12.23 21.77
CA PRO A 400 -14.68 13.43 22.49
C PRO A 400 -15.08 13.13 23.94
N GLU A 401 -14.68 13.99 24.89
CA GLU A 401 -14.89 13.81 26.32
C GLU A 401 -16.34 13.48 26.69
N ILE A 402 -17.32 14.05 25.95
CA ILE A 402 -18.75 13.81 26.15
C ILE A 402 -19.18 12.34 25.94
N TYR A 403 -18.40 11.55 25.17
CA TYR A 403 -18.67 10.13 24.88
C TYR A 403 -17.81 9.17 25.70
N GLN A 404 -16.84 9.67 26.49
CA GLN A 404 -15.92 8.84 27.25
C GLN A 404 -16.65 7.84 28.17
N GLY A 405 -17.71 8.28 28.85
CA GLY A 405 -18.51 7.41 29.72
C GLY A 405 -19.28 6.31 28.99
N ASN A 406 -19.58 6.47 27.70
CA ASN A 406 -20.25 5.46 26.89
C ASN A 406 -19.30 4.40 26.33
N VAL A 407 -18.02 4.75 26.23
CA VAL A 407 -16.98 3.84 25.72
C VAL A 407 -16.37 3.01 26.83
N MET A 408 -16.23 3.57 28.05
CA MET A 408 -15.79 2.84 29.26
C MET A 408 -16.88 1.93 29.82
#